data_6d477e7b6430db9b114265c1df955e1c
#
_entry.id   6d477e7b6430db9b114265c1df955e1c
#
_cell.length_a   1.000
_cell.length_b   1.000
_cell.length_c   1.000
_cell.angle_alpha   90.00
_cell.angle_beta   90.00
_cell.angle_gamma   90.00
#
_symmetry.space_group_name_H-M   'P 1'
#
loop_
_entity.id
_entity.type
_entity.pdbx_description
1 polymer ?
#
loop_
_entity_poly.entity_id
_entity_poly.type
_entity_poly.pdbx_seq_one_letter_code
_entity_poly.pdbx_strand_id
1 'polypeptide(L)'
;MKKGLMKRFVSKAIVSALLLSVLPIGSTSAADDPMIVVSLGDSYSSGEGIPAFYGQDQAWEKKIYDEDWLAHRSTKSWPGLLEIPEVSGKMRDYNVKETNSSECKWYFGAVSGAETKHFSKEKQRKDTYKRISLFKTLKTTYYLPKQLDVFNKVDGDVDYVTLTVGGNDVGFADIITTCATGSTYLHFGSGKLKLEKQMDSIWAEFDTTRSNIKDVYTGIQSSAGSQANIIVAGYPKLLDKTGKGTLISEKEATIVNENVTKFNNSIKSIVDECKDQGMNIYFVNVEKEFDKDGGHQAYSDNAWINKIILTKQSEDLEQNGIASAYSIHPNEEGAKAYARCVNAMIKEIENNKSRSAAMMLKSEVVQESDDLQEDAIAIAPDEISVDDNNAITAEADDEVIVSTETEPADITENISTDDEDATEIDEAEPVTCIVN
;
A
#
# COMPACT_ATOMS: atom_id res chain seq x y z
N MET A 1 57.42 -39.18 -27.21
CA MET A 1 56.29 -38.35 -27.66
C MET A 1 54.91 -38.83 -27.16
N LYS A 2 54.77 -39.62 -26.08
CA LYS A 2 53.45 -40.09 -25.58
C LYS A 2 53.08 -39.58 -24.18
N LYS A 3 54.00 -38.94 -23.46
CA LYS A 3 53.72 -38.41 -22.08
C LYS A 3 53.12 -37.02 -22.05
N GLY A 4 53.37 -36.18 -23.05
CA GLY A 4 52.83 -34.79 -23.07
C GLY A 4 51.36 -34.69 -23.50
N LEU A 5 50.89 -35.66 -24.32
CA LEU A 5 49.47 -35.64 -24.77
C LEU A 5 48.48 -36.11 -23.69
N MET A 6 48.95 -37.01 -22.81
CA MET A 6 48.12 -37.47 -21.69
C MET A 6 47.92 -36.44 -20.60
N LYS A 7 48.94 -35.55 -20.31
CA LYS A 7 48.78 -34.44 -19.36
C LYS A 7 47.78 -33.36 -19.83
N ARG A 8 47.75 -33.09 -21.15
CA ARG A 8 46.79 -32.09 -21.71
C ARG A 8 45.36 -32.60 -21.72
N PHE A 9 45.14 -33.91 -21.89
CA PHE A 9 43.80 -34.50 -21.84
C PHE A 9 43.25 -34.55 -20.38
N VAL A 10 44.11 -34.86 -19.41
CA VAL A 10 43.69 -34.89 -18.00
C VAL A 10 43.33 -33.48 -17.49
N SER A 11 44.13 -32.45 -17.87
CA SER A 11 43.84 -31.07 -17.52
C SER A 11 42.50 -30.57 -18.11
N LYS A 12 42.23 -30.86 -19.39
CA LYS A 12 40.94 -30.44 -20.01
C LYS A 12 39.75 -31.24 -19.50
N ALA A 13 39.95 -32.47 -19.10
CA ALA A 13 38.86 -33.29 -18.48
C ALA A 13 38.53 -32.82 -17.05
N ILE A 14 39.54 -32.37 -16.29
CA ILE A 14 39.29 -31.85 -14.92
C ILE A 14 38.62 -30.50 -14.98
N VAL A 15 38.98 -29.59 -15.89
CA VAL A 15 38.30 -28.30 -16.05
C VAL A 15 36.86 -28.49 -16.57
N SER A 16 36.60 -29.46 -17.47
CA SER A 16 35.23 -29.76 -17.89
C SER A 16 34.40 -30.47 -16.80
N ALA A 17 35.03 -31.22 -15.91
CA ALA A 17 34.33 -31.85 -14.78
C ALA A 17 34.00 -30.88 -13.68
N LEU A 18 34.84 -29.86 -13.44
CA LEU A 18 34.53 -28.76 -12.51
C LEU A 18 33.42 -27.85 -13.03
N LEU A 19 33.37 -27.59 -14.35
CA LEU A 19 32.30 -26.80 -14.96
C LEU A 19 30.92 -27.51 -14.98
N LEU A 20 30.91 -28.86 -14.87
CA LEU A 20 29.67 -29.62 -14.75
C LEU A 20 29.22 -29.86 -13.31
N SER A 21 30.03 -29.54 -12.32
CA SER A 21 29.67 -29.68 -10.89
C SER A 21 29.10 -28.43 -10.27
N VAL A 22 29.08 -27.31 -11.02
CA VAL A 22 28.32 -26.09 -10.67
C VAL A 22 26.98 -26.06 -11.45
N LEU A 23 26.35 -27.20 -11.62
CA LEU A 23 24.90 -27.21 -11.73
C LEU A 23 24.40 -26.89 -10.31
N PRO A 24 23.51 -25.91 -10.15
CA PRO A 24 22.87 -25.74 -8.85
C PRO A 24 22.35 -27.10 -8.45
N ILE A 25 22.90 -27.66 -7.40
CA ILE A 25 22.22 -28.71 -6.65
C ILE A 25 20.88 -28.05 -6.41
N GLY A 26 19.84 -28.57 -7.07
CA GLY A 26 18.51 -28.05 -6.86
C GLY A 26 18.37 -27.93 -5.35
N SER A 27 18.31 -26.72 -4.84
CA SER A 27 17.84 -26.48 -3.51
C SER A 27 16.56 -27.29 -3.45
N THR A 28 16.56 -28.33 -2.67
CA THR A 28 15.28 -28.85 -2.17
C THR A 28 14.65 -27.62 -1.59
N SER A 29 13.63 -27.08 -2.29
CA SER A 29 12.79 -26.02 -1.81
C SER A 29 12.42 -26.43 -0.39
N ALA A 30 13.10 -25.88 0.60
CA ALA A 30 12.47 -25.68 1.89
C ALA A 30 11.17 -25.00 1.51
N ALA A 31 10.03 -25.53 1.93
CA ALA A 31 8.77 -24.87 1.65
C ALA A 31 8.99 -23.42 2.03
N ASP A 32 8.95 -22.53 1.03
CA ASP A 32 9.22 -21.12 1.26
C ASP A 32 8.28 -20.69 2.39
N ASP A 33 8.81 -20.04 3.43
CA ASP A 33 8.00 -19.55 4.51
C ASP A 33 6.89 -18.66 3.92
N PRO A 34 5.66 -18.74 4.44
CA PRO A 34 4.56 -17.97 3.85
C PRO A 34 4.86 -16.47 3.90
N MET A 35 4.55 -15.76 2.83
CA MET A 35 4.55 -14.29 2.80
C MET A 35 3.69 -13.76 3.95
N ILE A 36 4.21 -12.86 4.78
CA ILE A 36 3.47 -12.31 5.91
C ILE A 36 3.19 -10.83 5.71
N VAL A 37 1.92 -10.47 5.63
CA VAL A 37 1.44 -9.11 5.46
C VAL A 37 0.60 -8.69 6.66
N VAL A 38 0.92 -7.53 7.24
CA VAL A 38 0.16 -6.93 8.35
C VAL A 38 -0.41 -5.59 7.88
N SER A 39 -1.73 -5.44 7.96
CA SER A 39 -2.39 -4.18 7.58
C SER A 39 -2.98 -3.51 8.81
N LEU A 40 -2.48 -2.33 9.12
CA LEU A 40 -2.85 -1.48 10.24
C LEU A 40 -3.52 -0.21 9.73
N GLY A 41 -3.89 0.68 10.63
CA GLY A 41 -4.30 2.02 10.29
C GLY A 41 -5.65 2.44 10.82
N ASP A 42 -6.14 3.53 10.26
CA ASP A 42 -7.41 4.16 10.63
C ASP A 42 -8.58 3.71 9.73
N SER A 43 -9.63 4.54 9.64
CA SER A 43 -10.84 4.27 8.85
C SER A 43 -10.56 4.10 7.35
N TYR A 44 -9.55 4.78 6.80
CA TYR A 44 -9.18 4.63 5.39
C TYR A 44 -8.56 3.27 5.10
N SER A 45 -7.79 2.70 6.05
CA SER A 45 -7.26 1.34 5.93
C SER A 45 -8.29 0.27 6.30
N SER A 46 -9.17 0.51 7.31
CA SER A 46 -10.19 -0.47 7.69
C SER A 46 -11.24 -0.68 6.60
N GLY A 47 -11.46 0.30 5.73
CA GLY A 47 -12.48 0.29 4.69
C GLY A 47 -13.82 0.80 5.19
N GLU A 48 -13.80 1.78 6.12
CA GLU A 48 -14.99 2.52 6.51
C GLU A 48 -15.73 3.05 5.29
N GLY A 49 -17.05 2.89 5.27
CA GLY A 49 -17.87 3.31 4.13
C GLY A 49 -18.03 2.28 3.02
N ILE A 50 -17.47 1.07 3.15
CA ILE A 50 -17.57 -0.01 2.14
C ILE A 50 -18.00 -1.32 2.82
N PRO A 51 -19.28 -1.49 3.21
CA PRO A 51 -19.74 -2.77 3.71
C PRO A 51 -19.65 -3.86 2.60
N ALA A 52 -19.61 -5.19 2.89
CA ALA A 52 -19.79 -5.79 4.22
C ALA A 52 -18.48 -5.77 5.01
N PHE A 53 -18.64 -5.66 6.34
CA PHE A 53 -17.54 -5.84 7.29
C PHE A 53 -17.46 -7.30 7.74
N TYR A 54 -16.28 -7.76 8.11
CA TYR A 54 -16.12 -9.05 8.76
C TYR A 54 -16.98 -9.09 10.04
N GLY A 55 -17.64 -10.22 10.31
CA GLY A 55 -18.53 -10.35 11.46
C GLY A 55 -19.90 -9.65 11.34
N GLN A 56 -20.20 -8.96 10.25
CA GLN A 56 -21.43 -8.17 10.05
C GLN A 56 -22.69 -8.99 10.25
N ASP A 57 -22.80 -10.17 9.67
CA ASP A 57 -23.98 -11.03 9.78
C ASP A 57 -24.23 -11.45 11.23
N GLN A 58 -23.18 -11.76 11.97
CA GLN A 58 -23.30 -12.10 13.39
C GLN A 58 -23.73 -10.89 14.23
N ALA A 59 -23.23 -9.70 13.91
CA ALA A 59 -23.61 -8.47 14.57
C ALA A 59 -25.09 -8.13 14.32
N TRP A 60 -25.58 -8.31 13.10
CA TRP A 60 -26.94 -7.96 12.75
C TRP A 60 -27.97 -9.00 13.18
N GLU A 61 -27.71 -10.26 12.90
CA GLU A 61 -28.65 -11.34 13.19
C GLU A 61 -28.63 -11.76 14.66
N LYS A 62 -27.43 -11.94 15.23
CA LYS A 62 -27.24 -12.52 16.57
C LYS A 62 -26.91 -11.48 17.64
N LYS A 63 -26.62 -10.23 17.26
CA LYS A 63 -26.16 -9.14 18.16
C LYS A 63 -24.85 -9.50 18.87
N ILE A 64 -23.98 -10.26 18.21
CA ILE A 64 -22.63 -10.59 18.65
C ILE A 64 -21.68 -9.65 17.94
N TYR A 65 -21.03 -8.78 18.71
CA TYR A 65 -20.14 -7.74 18.20
C TYR A 65 -18.71 -8.18 18.44
N ASP A 66 -18.11 -8.73 17.40
CA ASP A 66 -16.70 -9.11 17.42
C ASP A 66 -15.76 -7.92 17.14
N GLU A 67 -14.46 -8.16 17.25
CA GLU A 67 -13.43 -7.17 17.04
C GLU A 67 -13.47 -6.59 15.62
N ASP A 68 -13.67 -7.43 14.61
CA ASP A 68 -13.59 -7.01 13.21
C ASP A 68 -14.76 -6.13 12.82
N TRP A 69 -15.97 -6.48 13.29
CA TRP A 69 -17.14 -5.65 13.07
C TRP A 69 -17.05 -4.32 13.82
N LEU A 70 -16.61 -4.33 15.09
CA LEU A 70 -16.41 -3.10 15.88
C LEU A 70 -15.31 -2.19 15.29
N ALA A 71 -14.34 -2.79 14.62
CA ALA A 71 -13.27 -2.07 13.92
C ALA A 71 -13.70 -1.56 12.54
N HIS A 72 -14.86 -1.97 12.02
CA HIS A 72 -15.33 -1.74 10.65
C HIS A 72 -14.30 -2.20 9.61
N ARG A 73 -13.79 -3.44 9.75
CA ARG A 73 -12.87 -4.06 8.80
C ARG A 73 -13.64 -4.60 7.60
N SER A 74 -13.55 -3.90 6.48
CA SER A 74 -14.27 -4.27 5.26
C SER A 74 -13.57 -5.39 4.50
N THR A 75 -14.36 -6.34 3.98
CA THR A 75 -13.90 -7.37 3.04
C THR A 75 -13.45 -6.80 1.70
N LYS A 76 -13.75 -5.52 1.44
CA LYS A 76 -13.44 -4.78 0.22
C LYS A 76 -12.47 -3.62 0.47
N SER A 77 -11.86 -3.54 1.65
CA SER A 77 -10.86 -2.53 1.98
C SER A 77 -9.65 -2.61 1.05
N TRP A 78 -8.96 -1.49 0.81
CA TRP A 78 -7.81 -1.47 -0.09
C TRP A 78 -6.68 -2.43 0.35
N PRO A 79 -6.39 -2.63 1.67
CA PRO A 79 -5.39 -3.63 2.06
C PRO A 79 -5.80 -5.05 1.65
N GLY A 80 -7.10 -5.36 1.71
CA GLY A 80 -7.62 -6.65 1.26
C GLY A 80 -7.60 -6.82 -0.27
N LEU A 81 -7.44 -5.74 -1.04
CA LEU A 81 -7.34 -5.77 -2.50
C LEU A 81 -5.90 -5.82 -3.02
N LEU A 82 -4.90 -5.79 -2.14
CA LEU A 82 -3.50 -5.83 -2.55
C LEU A 82 -3.16 -7.15 -3.24
N GLU A 83 -2.28 -7.04 -4.22
CA GLU A 83 -1.70 -8.14 -4.99
C GLU A 83 -0.18 -8.06 -4.82
N ILE A 84 0.40 -9.07 -4.20
CA ILE A 84 1.84 -9.15 -3.98
C ILE A 84 2.43 -10.05 -5.04
N PRO A 85 3.55 -9.68 -5.69
CA PRO A 85 4.25 -10.58 -6.60
C PRO A 85 4.52 -11.94 -5.93
N GLU A 86 4.40 -13.02 -6.70
CA GLU A 86 4.58 -14.41 -6.25
C GLU A 86 3.48 -14.97 -5.33
N VAL A 87 2.48 -14.15 -4.94
CA VAL A 87 1.29 -14.60 -4.20
C VAL A 87 0.08 -14.58 -5.11
N SER A 88 -0.67 -15.68 -5.16
CA SER A 88 -1.87 -15.81 -5.99
C SER A 88 -3.03 -14.99 -5.39
N GLY A 89 -3.87 -14.36 -6.23
CA GLY A 89 -5.08 -13.70 -5.75
C GLY A 89 -4.83 -12.39 -4.98
N LYS A 90 -5.65 -12.12 -3.95
CA LYS A 90 -5.65 -10.87 -3.19
C LYS A 90 -5.48 -11.14 -1.70
N MET A 91 -4.98 -10.15 -0.95
CA MET A 91 -4.70 -10.32 0.47
C MET A 91 -5.93 -10.76 1.29
N ARG A 92 -7.13 -10.32 0.93
CA ARG A 92 -8.37 -10.78 1.61
C ARG A 92 -8.59 -12.30 1.56
N ASP A 93 -8.02 -12.97 0.56
CA ASP A 93 -8.13 -14.42 0.39
C ASP A 93 -7.23 -15.18 1.37
N TYR A 94 -6.33 -14.46 2.05
CA TYR A 94 -5.33 -14.95 3.00
C TYR A 94 -5.53 -14.45 4.44
N ASN A 95 -6.71 -13.91 4.75
CA ASN A 95 -7.03 -13.49 6.12
C ASN A 95 -6.90 -14.66 7.09
N VAL A 96 -5.97 -14.57 8.03
CA VAL A 96 -5.65 -15.64 8.99
C VAL A 96 -6.84 -16.05 9.89
N LYS A 97 -7.89 -15.22 9.96
CA LYS A 97 -9.13 -15.55 10.66
C LYS A 97 -10.09 -16.39 9.84
N GLU A 98 -9.96 -16.36 8.51
CA GLU A 98 -10.84 -17.03 7.56
C GLU A 98 -10.18 -18.27 6.92
N THR A 99 -8.85 -18.25 6.77
CA THR A 99 -8.11 -19.28 6.06
C THR A 99 -6.76 -19.59 6.73
N ASN A 100 -6.25 -20.80 6.49
CA ASN A 100 -4.90 -21.20 6.86
C ASN A 100 -4.14 -21.59 5.58
N SER A 101 -3.35 -20.67 5.07
CA SER A 101 -2.57 -20.84 3.83
C SER A 101 -1.08 -20.99 4.14
N SER A 102 -0.40 -21.81 3.36
CA SER A 102 1.07 -21.92 3.34
C SER A 102 1.73 -20.94 2.38
N GLU A 103 0.98 -20.28 1.51
CA GLU A 103 1.49 -19.33 0.52
C GLU A 103 1.62 -17.92 1.12
N CYS A 104 0.59 -17.47 1.83
CA CYS A 104 0.55 -16.14 2.41
C CYS A 104 -0.32 -16.12 3.67
N LYS A 105 -0.01 -15.23 4.61
CA LYS A 105 -0.80 -14.94 5.80
C LYS A 105 -1.06 -13.44 5.89
N TRP A 106 -2.32 -13.03 5.90
CA TRP A 106 -2.69 -11.63 6.06
C TRP A 106 -3.32 -11.36 7.43
N TYR A 107 -2.70 -10.48 8.19
CA TYR A 107 -3.17 -10.02 9.50
C TYR A 107 -3.81 -8.64 9.35
N PHE A 108 -5.12 -8.54 9.55
CA PHE A 108 -5.85 -7.29 9.40
C PHE A 108 -6.15 -6.65 10.75
N GLY A 109 -5.37 -5.63 11.11
CA GLY A 109 -5.41 -4.94 12.41
C GLY A 109 -5.94 -3.51 12.36
N ALA A 110 -6.27 -2.94 11.19
CA ALA A 110 -6.78 -1.57 11.07
C ALA A 110 -8.08 -1.37 11.84
N VAL A 111 -8.31 -0.17 12.37
CA VAL A 111 -9.50 0.17 13.15
C VAL A 111 -10.02 1.55 12.77
N SER A 112 -11.29 1.64 12.34
CA SER A 112 -11.93 2.92 12.06
C SER A 112 -11.83 3.87 13.25
N GLY A 113 -11.51 5.15 13.01
CA GLY A 113 -11.35 6.18 14.03
C GLY A 113 -10.08 6.04 14.90
N ALA A 114 -9.09 5.22 14.47
CA ALA A 114 -7.84 5.10 15.22
C ALA A 114 -7.00 6.37 15.14
N GLU A 115 -6.53 6.83 16.28
CA GLU A 115 -5.49 7.83 16.45
C GLU A 115 -4.14 7.15 16.72
N THR A 116 -3.04 7.88 16.61
CA THR A 116 -1.68 7.38 16.86
C THR A 116 -1.53 6.67 18.20
N LYS A 117 -2.19 7.16 19.26
CA LYS A 117 -2.17 6.54 20.60
C LYS A 117 -2.71 5.11 20.63
N HIS A 118 -3.62 4.77 19.72
CA HIS A 118 -4.25 3.44 19.67
C HIS A 118 -3.35 2.36 19.06
N PHE A 119 -2.19 2.75 18.54
CA PHE A 119 -1.23 1.76 18.04
C PHE A 119 -0.48 1.06 19.17
N SER A 120 0.04 1.81 20.15
CA SER A 120 0.88 1.24 21.22
C SER A 120 0.53 1.66 22.64
N LYS A 121 -0.14 2.82 22.80
CA LYS A 121 -0.33 3.43 24.14
C LYS A 121 -1.66 3.02 24.77
N GLU A 122 -2.77 3.07 24.05
CA GLU A 122 -4.12 2.90 24.57
C GLU A 122 -4.95 1.92 23.75
N LYS A 123 -5.87 1.19 24.41
CA LYS A 123 -6.93 0.45 23.75
C LYS A 123 -7.96 1.41 23.17
N GLN A 124 -8.43 1.15 21.96
CA GLN A 124 -9.45 1.99 21.34
C GLN A 124 -10.83 1.67 21.92
N ARG A 125 -11.49 2.69 22.42
CA ARG A 125 -12.87 2.59 22.90
C ARG A 125 -13.85 2.62 21.75
N LYS A 126 -14.83 1.70 21.76
CA LYS A 126 -15.97 1.64 20.84
C LYS A 126 -17.27 1.58 21.62
N ASP A 127 -18.22 2.44 21.27
CA ASP A 127 -19.54 2.52 21.91
C ASP A 127 -20.62 2.09 20.92
N THR A 128 -21.45 1.13 21.30
CA THR A 128 -22.64 0.76 20.53
C THR A 128 -23.89 1.30 21.20
N TYR A 129 -24.89 1.68 20.37
CA TYR A 129 -26.11 2.32 20.83
C TYR A 129 -27.33 1.55 20.37
N LYS A 130 -28.06 0.95 21.31
CA LYS A 130 -29.33 0.24 21.05
C LYS A 130 -30.50 1.04 21.56
N ARG A 131 -31.38 1.46 20.67
CA ARG A 131 -32.63 2.12 21.07
C ARG A 131 -33.59 1.09 21.70
N ILE A 132 -33.96 1.29 22.97
CA ILE A 132 -34.89 0.41 23.69
C ILE A 132 -36.31 0.98 23.64
N SER A 133 -36.47 2.30 23.69
CA SER A 133 -37.73 2.99 23.57
C SER A 133 -37.58 4.37 22.97
N LEU A 134 -38.69 5.11 22.80
CA LEU A 134 -38.65 6.47 22.25
C LEU A 134 -37.67 7.40 22.99
N PHE A 135 -37.48 7.17 24.30
CA PHE A 135 -36.67 8.04 25.18
C PHE A 135 -35.51 7.31 25.86
N LYS A 136 -35.24 6.04 25.50
CA LYS A 136 -34.17 5.28 26.15
C LYS A 136 -33.29 4.59 25.12
N THR A 137 -32.00 4.92 25.17
CA THR A 137 -30.94 4.27 24.40
C THR A 137 -30.00 3.55 25.35
N LEU A 138 -29.74 2.28 25.12
CA LEU A 138 -28.69 1.53 25.80
C LEU A 138 -27.36 1.79 25.10
N LYS A 139 -26.37 2.21 25.85
CA LYS A 139 -25.01 2.32 25.43
C LYS A 139 -24.18 1.17 25.97
N THR A 140 -23.45 0.47 25.13
CA THR A 140 -22.49 -0.55 25.54
C THR A 140 -21.11 -0.13 25.05
N THR A 141 -20.12 -0.24 25.92
CA THR A 141 -18.71 0.14 25.63
C THR A 141 -17.87 -1.12 25.47
N TYR A 142 -17.08 -1.14 24.41
CA TYR A 142 -16.08 -2.16 24.09
C TYR A 142 -14.69 -1.50 24.05
N TYR A 143 -13.64 -2.31 24.19
CA TYR A 143 -12.27 -1.86 24.06
C TYR A 143 -11.53 -2.79 23.12
N LEU A 144 -11.18 -2.26 21.94
CA LEU A 144 -10.35 -2.98 20.98
C LEU A 144 -8.89 -2.99 21.44
N PRO A 145 -8.13 -4.06 21.16
CA PRO A 145 -6.70 -4.13 21.49
C PRO A 145 -5.93 -3.01 20.79
N LYS A 146 -4.74 -2.72 21.27
CA LYS A 146 -3.79 -1.84 20.57
C LYS A 146 -3.40 -2.49 19.26
N GLN A 147 -3.23 -1.69 18.20
CA GLN A 147 -2.98 -2.28 16.88
C GLN A 147 -1.68 -3.07 16.81
N LEU A 148 -0.62 -2.63 17.51
CA LEU A 148 0.64 -3.38 17.56
C LEU A 148 0.54 -4.72 18.27
N ASP A 149 -0.53 -4.96 19.05
CA ASP A 149 -0.76 -6.26 19.67
C ASP A 149 -1.01 -7.38 18.63
N VAL A 150 -1.28 -7.03 17.36
CA VAL A 150 -1.41 -7.99 16.26
C VAL A 150 -0.12 -8.78 16.03
N PHE A 151 1.05 -8.16 16.21
CA PHE A 151 2.33 -8.80 16.03
C PHE A 151 2.58 -9.94 17.01
N ASN A 152 1.91 -9.96 18.18
CA ASN A 152 1.95 -11.08 19.12
C ASN A 152 1.31 -12.37 18.56
N LYS A 153 0.56 -12.27 17.46
CA LYS A 153 -0.10 -13.40 16.79
C LYS A 153 0.61 -13.82 15.51
N VAL A 154 1.60 -13.05 15.08
CA VAL A 154 2.39 -13.32 13.88
C VAL A 154 3.42 -14.41 14.20
N ASP A 155 3.45 -15.43 13.36
CA ASP A 155 4.41 -16.53 13.41
C ASP A 155 5.21 -16.52 12.10
N GLY A 156 6.44 -16.03 12.17
CA GLY A 156 7.36 -15.82 11.05
C GLY A 156 7.78 -14.36 10.88
N ASP A 157 8.62 -14.13 9.88
CA ASP A 157 9.13 -12.80 9.53
C ASP A 157 8.11 -12.01 8.73
N VAL A 158 7.92 -10.74 9.08
CA VAL A 158 6.97 -9.86 8.38
C VAL A 158 7.63 -9.27 7.13
N ASP A 159 7.00 -9.48 5.98
CA ASP A 159 7.46 -8.92 4.69
C ASP A 159 6.96 -7.51 4.46
N TYR A 160 5.67 -7.29 4.72
CA TYR A 160 5.01 -6.01 4.50
C TYR A 160 4.14 -5.57 5.66
N VAL A 161 4.23 -4.29 6.01
CA VAL A 161 3.25 -3.61 6.86
C VAL A 161 2.66 -2.46 6.05
N THR A 162 1.32 -2.37 5.98
CA THR A 162 0.63 -1.31 5.26
C THR A 162 -0.28 -0.52 6.18
N LEU A 163 -0.34 0.81 6.05
CA LEU A 163 -1.19 1.63 6.90
C LEU A 163 -1.51 3.02 6.35
N THR A 164 -2.61 3.60 6.87
CA THR A 164 -2.88 5.03 6.95
C THR A 164 -2.91 5.44 8.41
N VAL A 165 -2.42 6.62 8.79
CA VAL A 165 -2.40 7.09 10.20
C VAL A 165 -2.30 8.60 10.31
N GLY A 166 -2.92 9.16 11.35
CA GLY A 166 -2.79 10.57 11.74
C GLY A 166 -3.96 11.45 11.31
N GLY A 167 -4.83 10.99 10.40
CA GLY A 167 -6.00 11.75 9.96
C GLY A 167 -6.96 12.08 11.11
N ASN A 168 -7.12 11.17 12.08
CA ASN A 168 -7.95 11.38 13.26
C ASN A 168 -7.25 12.29 14.29
N ASP A 169 -5.91 12.22 14.40
CA ASP A 169 -5.14 13.10 15.29
C ASP A 169 -5.24 14.57 14.89
N VAL A 170 -5.34 14.87 13.58
CA VAL A 170 -5.59 16.23 13.06
C VAL A 170 -7.07 16.58 12.97
N GLY A 171 -7.97 15.69 13.37
CA GLY A 171 -9.41 15.96 13.49
C GLY A 171 -10.13 16.15 12.16
N PHE A 172 -9.78 15.41 11.10
CA PHE A 172 -10.46 15.53 9.80
C PHE A 172 -11.97 15.30 9.87
N ALA A 173 -12.45 14.38 10.73
CA ALA A 173 -13.88 14.15 10.91
C ALA A 173 -14.60 15.41 11.46
N ASP A 174 -14.00 16.12 12.41
CA ASP A 174 -14.55 17.35 12.98
C ASP A 174 -14.53 18.49 11.96
N ILE A 175 -13.49 18.58 11.14
CA ILE A 175 -13.37 19.54 10.06
C ILE A 175 -14.53 19.35 9.06
N ILE A 176 -14.76 18.14 8.61
CA ILE A 176 -15.83 17.80 7.67
C ILE A 176 -17.21 18.05 8.32
N THR A 177 -17.38 17.70 9.58
CA THR A 177 -18.62 17.99 10.32
C THR A 177 -18.85 19.50 10.43
N THR A 178 -17.81 20.29 10.66
CA THR A 178 -17.89 21.76 10.68
C THR A 178 -18.33 22.30 9.32
N CYS A 179 -17.79 21.81 8.22
CA CYS A 179 -18.22 22.19 6.87
C CYS A 179 -19.67 21.75 6.60
N ALA A 180 -20.02 20.50 6.92
CA ALA A 180 -21.34 19.92 6.63
C ALA A 180 -22.48 20.62 7.36
N THR A 181 -22.25 21.10 8.57
CA THR A 181 -23.27 21.79 9.38
C THR A 181 -23.46 23.26 9.01
N GLY A 182 -22.71 23.77 8.02
CA GLY A 182 -22.78 25.17 7.60
C GLY A 182 -22.34 26.17 8.67
N SER A 183 -21.71 25.68 9.75
CA SER A 183 -21.29 26.54 10.87
C SER A 183 -20.18 27.52 10.49
N THR A 184 -19.53 27.30 9.34
CA THR A 184 -18.54 28.20 8.77
C THR A 184 -19.14 29.49 8.21
N TYR A 185 -20.41 29.49 7.76
CA TYR A 185 -21.10 30.64 7.21
C TYR A 185 -21.69 31.58 8.27
N LEU A 186 -21.92 31.13 9.51
CA LEU A 186 -22.61 31.89 10.54
C LEU A 186 -21.71 32.84 11.33
N HIS A 187 -20.45 33.04 10.91
CA HIS A 187 -19.52 33.91 11.62
C HIS A 187 -19.57 35.35 11.12
N PHE A 188 -20.46 36.14 11.70
CA PHE A 188 -20.45 37.58 11.56
C PHE A 188 -19.33 38.17 12.43
N GLY A 189 -18.26 38.70 11.81
CA GLY A 189 -17.46 39.74 12.50
C GLY A 189 -15.98 39.49 12.77
N SER A 190 -15.34 38.39 12.38
CA SER A 190 -13.90 38.20 12.66
C SER A 190 -12.96 38.20 11.46
N GLY A 191 -13.45 38.36 10.24
CA GLY A 191 -12.64 38.39 9.02
C GLY A 191 -11.98 37.04 8.66
N LYS A 192 -11.98 36.03 9.54
CA LYS A 192 -11.41 34.72 9.36
C LYS A 192 -12.49 33.65 9.58
N LEU A 193 -12.65 32.76 8.65
CA LEU A 193 -13.61 31.66 8.76
C LEU A 193 -13.30 30.77 9.98
N LYS A 194 -14.32 30.16 10.59
CA LYS A 194 -14.14 29.17 11.67
C LYS A 194 -13.22 28.05 11.25
N LEU A 195 -13.35 27.59 10.01
CA LEU A 195 -12.52 26.55 9.41
C LEU A 195 -11.04 26.97 9.37
N GLU A 196 -10.72 28.20 8.92
CA GLU A 196 -9.34 28.70 8.90
C GLU A 196 -8.72 28.72 10.30
N LYS A 197 -9.48 29.16 11.30
CA LYS A 197 -9.02 29.15 12.70
C LYS A 197 -8.79 27.73 13.23
N GLN A 198 -9.64 26.79 12.86
CA GLN A 198 -9.48 25.39 13.22
C GLN A 198 -8.21 24.81 12.60
N MET A 199 -7.94 25.11 11.32
CA MET A 199 -6.71 24.72 10.66
C MET A 199 -5.47 25.35 11.30
N ASP A 200 -5.52 26.65 11.62
CA ASP A 200 -4.42 27.31 12.32
C ASP A 200 -4.10 26.64 13.67
N SER A 201 -5.14 26.27 14.43
CA SER A 201 -4.97 25.57 15.72
C SER A 201 -4.31 24.20 15.54
N ILE A 202 -4.77 23.43 14.55
CA ILE A 202 -4.20 22.09 14.21
C ILE A 202 -2.70 22.24 13.89
N TRP A 203 -2.34 23.20 13.05
CA TRP A 203 -0.95 23.38 12.65
C TRP A 203 -0.08 23.97 13.75
N ALA A 204 -0.63 24.73 14.69
CA ALA A 204 0.09 25.23 15.86
C ALA A 204 0.53 24.09 16.81
N GLU A 205 -0.23 22.99 16.84
CA GLU A 205 0.02 21.83 17.70
C GLU A 205 0.60 20.62 16.94
N PHE A 206 0.86 20.79 15.64
CA PHE A 206 1.21 19.68 14.74
C PHE A 206 2.51 18.95 15.10
N ASP A 207 3.46 19.61 15.75
CA ASP A 207 4.72 18.98 16.16
C ASP A 207 4.50 17.79 17.10
N THR A 208 3.47 17.85 17.94
CA THR A 208 3.08 16.70 18.79
C THR A 208 2.53 15.55 17.95
N THR A 209 1.63 15.84 17.02
CA THR A 209 1.08 14.84 16.08
C THR A 209 2.20 14.22 15.24
N ARG A 210 3.13 15.05 14.74
CA ARG A 210 4.30 14.63 13.98
C ARG A 210 5.15 13.62 14.76
N SER A 211 5.45 13.94 16.02
CA SER A 211 6.20 13.03 16.91
C SER A 211 5.45 11.73 17.15
N ASN A 212 4.15 11.79 17.40
CA ASN A 212 3.33 10.59 17.62
C ASN A 212 3.26 9.70 16.38
N ILE A 213 3.18 10.26 15.17
CA ILE A 213 3.23 9.50 13.92
C ILE A 213 4.59 8.79 13.78
N LYS A 214 5.69 9.48 14.07
CA LYS A 214 7.04 8.88 14.06
C LYS A 214 7.17 7.75 15.09
N ASP A 215 6.59 7.91 16.29
CA ASP A 215 6.53 6.85 17.31
C ASP A 215 5.78 5.61 16.80
N VAL A 216 4.70 5.79 16.02
CA VAL A 216 3.98 4.67 15.38
C VAL A 216 4.89 3.90 14.42
N TYR A 217 5.61 4.59 13.53
CA TYR A 217 6.51 3.93 12.56
C TYR A 217 7.65 3.18 13.27
N THR A 218 8.24 3.79 14.27
CA THR A 218 9.29 3.16 15.10
C THR A 218 8.74 1.94 15.85
N GLY A 219 7.53 2.03 16.40
CA GLY A 219 6.87 0.92 17.06
C GLY A 219 6.55 -0.24 16.11
N ILE A 220 6.13 0.06 14.89
CA ILE A 220 5.89 -0.94 13.84
C ILE A 220 7.21 -1.64 13.49
N GLN A 221 8.28 -0.90 13.20
CA GLN A 221 9.58 -1.49 12.88
C GLN A 221 10.10 -2.39 14.01
N SER A 222 9.95 -1.94 15.27
CA SER A 222 10.38 -2.70 16.42
C SER A 222 9.59 -4.01 16.58
N SER A 223 8.33 -4.03 16.16
CA SER A 223 7.44 -5.19 16.28
C SER A 223 7.50 -6.12 15.07
N ALA A 224 7.67 -5.59 13.87
CA ALA A 224 7.71 -6.34 12.62
C ALA A 224 9.12 -6.82 12.23
N GLY A 225 10.17 -6.26 12.84
CA GLY A 225 11.54 -6.53 12.46
C GLY A 225 12.11 -5.53 11.43
N SER A 226 13.43 -5.44 11.38
CA SER A 226 14.14 -4.46 10.52
C SER A 226 14.03 -4.75 9.02
N GLN A 227 13.67 -5.98 8.64
CA GLN A 227 13.55 -6.38 7.23
C GLN A 227 12.17 -6.08 6.65
N ALA A 228 11.16 -5.87 7.49
CA ALA A 228 9.80 -5.56 7.05
C ALA A 228 9.75 -4.26 6.24
N ASN A 229 9.03 -4.28 5.12
CA ASN A 229 8.77 -3.10 4.31
C ASN A 229 7.51 -2.40 4.81
N ILE A 230 7.64 -1.20 5.34
CA ILE A 230 6.52 -0.41 5.87
C ILE A 230 6.02 0.53 4.77
N ILE A 231 4.78 0.39 4.35
CA ILE A 231 4.16 1.21 3.30
C ILE A 231 3.09 2.10 3.92
N VAL A 232 3.35 3.38 3.93
CA VAL A 232 2.44 4.41 4.46
C VAL A 232 1.70 5.06 3.31
N ALA A 233 0.39 4.85 3.24
CA ALA A 233 -0.45 5.53 2.27
C ALA A 233 -0.94 6.87 2.82
N GLY A 234 -0.89 7.92 1.98
CA GLY A 234 -1.46 9.22 2.29
C GLY A 234 -2.98 9.24 2.12
N TYR A 235 -3.57 10.43 2.18
CA TYR A 235 -5.01 10.66 2.04
C TYR A 235 -5.30 11.37 0.71
N PRO A 236 -6.41 11.10 0.01
CA PRO A 236 -6.81 11.85 -1.16
C PRO A 236 -7.36 13.22 -0.76
N LYS A 237 -7.38 14.18 -1.67
CA LYS A 237 -8.21 15.36 -1.49
C LYS A 237 -9.66 14.93 -1.33
N LEU A 238 -10.40 15.55 -0.42
CA LEU A 238 -11.67 15.01 0.06
C LEU A 238 -12.88 15.52 -0.71
N LEU A 239 -12.85 16.79 -1.14
CA LEU A 239 -14.01 17.50 -1.65
C LEU A 239 -13.80 17.97 -3.08
N ASP A 240 -14.84 17.88 -3.91
CA ASP A 240 -14.83 18.54 -5.20
C ASP A 240 -14.65 20.05 -5.03
N LYS A 241 -13.69 20.61 -5.79
CA LYS A 241 -13.30 22.03 -5.67
C LYS A 241 -14.41 23.02 -5.99
N THR A 242 -15.43 22.59 -6.75
CA THR A 242 -16.53 23.46 -7.14
C THR A 242 -17.58 23.63 -6.05
N GLY A 243 -17.56 22.77 -5.03
CA GLY A 243 -18.59 22.74 -3.98
C GLY A 243 -20.00 22.39 -4.49
N LYS A 244 -20.12 21.92 -5.73
CA LYS A 244 -21.39 21.65 -6.42
C LYS A 244 -22.21 20.59 -5.67
N GLY A 245 -23.48 20.92 -5.40
CA GLY A 245 -24.44 19.99 -4.79
C GLY A 245 -24.30 19.78 -3.28
N THR A 246 -23.59 20.67 -2.60
CA THR A 246 -23.33 20.61 -1.17
C THR A 246 -23.59 21.97 -0.48
N LEU A 247 -23.61 21.97 0.86
CA LEU A 247 -23.57 23.19 1.68
C LEU A 247 -22.12 23.71 1.86
N ILE A 248 -21.14 23.00 1.29
CA ILE A 248 -19.71 23.32 1.38
C ILE A 248 -19.38 24.26 0.22
N SER A 249 -18.84 25.42 0.50
CA SER A 249 -18.43 26.38 -0.52
C SER A 249 -17.12 25.95 -1.21
N GLU A 250 -16.89 26.47 -2.40
CA GLU A 250 -15.61 26.32 -3.12
C GLU A 250 -14.41 26.70 -2.24
N LYS A 251 -14.54 27.80 -1.47
CA LYS A 251 -13.48 28.23 -0.55
C LYS A 251 -13.21 27.22 0.56
N GLU A 252 -14.24 26.63 1.14
CA GLU A 252 -14.11 25.60 2.17
C GLU A 252 -13.50 24.32 1.60
N ALA A 253 -13.96 23.88 0.43
CA ALA A 253 -13.39 22.74 -0.25
C ALA A 253 -11.90 22.93 -0.56
N THR A 254 -11.52 24.14 -1.01
CA THR A 254 -10.12 24.51 -1.26
C THR A 254 -9.29 24.42 0.02
N ILE A 255 -9.74 25.04 1.11
CA ILE A 255 -9.05 25.02 2.40
C ILE A 255 -8.84 23.59 2.90
N VAL A 256 -9.88 22.75 2.84
CA VAL A 256 -9.78 21.34 3.26
C VAL A 256 -8.75 20.59 2.41
N ASN A 257 -8.86 20.69 1.09
CA ASN A 257 -7.99 19.96 0.17
C ASN A 257 -6.51 20.41 0.27
N GLU A 258 -6.26 21.70 0.41
CA GLU A 258 -4.90 22.25 0.63
C GLU A 258 -4.30 21.73 1.94
N ASN A 259 -5.11 21.60 3.00
CA ASN A 259 -4.64 21.07 4.27
C ASN A 259 -4.41 19.56 4.22
N VAL A 260 -5.18 18.80 3.44
CA VAL A 260 -4.87 17.39 3.16
C VAL A 260 -3.52 17.25 2.45
N THR A 261 -3.28 18.03 1.39
CA THR A 261 -1.99 18.03 0.68
C THR A 261 -0.83 18.41 1.62
N LYS A 262 -1.01 19.43 2.47
CA LYS A 262 -0.02 19.83 3.47
C LYS A 262 0.25 18.70 4.48
N PHE A 263 -0.78 17.98 4.90
CA PHE A 263 -0.66 16.85 5.81
C PHE A 263 0.10 15.68 5.15
N ASN A 264 -0.22 15.33 3.90
CA ASN A 264 0.50 14.32 3.14
C ASN A 264 1.99 14.66 2.98
N ASN A 265 2.31 15.93 2.73
CA ASN A 265 3.71 16.39 2.66
C ASN A 265 4.42 16.23 4.02
N SER A 266 3.71 16.45 5.13
CA SER A 266 4.24 16.22 6.47
C SER A 266 4.47 14.74 6.75
N ILE A 267 3.52 13.85 6.40
CA ILE A 267 3.68 12.39 6.49
C ILE A 267 4.91 11.97 5.67
N LYS A 268 5.01 12.43 4.42
CA LYS A 268 6.17 12.12 3.57
C LYS A 268 7.48 12.53 4.22
N SER A 269 7.55 13.74 4.80
CA SER A 269 8.76 14.21 5.51
C SER A 269 9.13 13.30 6.68
N ILE A 270 8.14 12.80 7.44
CA ILE A 270 8.39 11.87 8.55
C ILE A 270 8.92 10.53 8.00
N VAL A 271 8.32 10.04 6.92
CA VAL A 271 8.79 8.80 6.24
C VAL A 271 10.21 8.97 5.74
N ASP A 272 10.54 10.09 5.08
CA ASP A 272 11.89 10.37 4.59
C ASP A 272 12.90 10.36 5.76
N GLU A 273 12.59 11.01 6.89
CA GLU A 273 13.45 10.99 8.09
C GLU A 273 13.65 9.58 8.66
N CYS A 274 12.61 8.77 8.71
CA CYS A 274 12.71 7.39 9.17
C CYS A 274 13.55 6.54 8.21
N LYS A 275 13.43 6.77 6.90
CA LYS A 275 14.23 6.12 5.87
C LYS A 275 15.70 6.48 5.98
N ASP A 276 16.04 7.77 6.22
CA ASP A 276 17.40 8.24 6.44
C ASP A 276 18.02 7.62 7.71
N GLN A 277 17.20 7.19 8.66
CA GLN A 277 17.59 6.44 9.86
C GLN A 277 17.73 4.93 9.63
N GLY A 278 17.59 4.46 8.38
CA GLY A 278 17.77 3.06 7.99
C GLY A 278 16.51 2.20 8.06
N MET A 279 15.33 2.81 8.17
CA MET A 279 14.06 2.08 8.16
C MET A 279 13.63 1.76 6.72
N ASN A 280 13.18 0.53 6.47
CA ASN A 280 12.55 0.16 5.20
C ASN A 280 11.12 0.70 5.14
N ILE A 281 10.98 1.99 4.91
CA ILE A 281 9.69 2.69 4.92
C ILE A 281 9.48 3.50 3.64
N TYR A 282 8.25 3.52 3.14
CA TYR A 282 7.88 4.09 1.85
C TYR A 282 6.57 4.87 1.96
N PHE A 283 6.53 6.05 1.35
CA PHE A 283 5.31 6.86 1.28
C PHE A 283 4.63 6.70 -0.07
N VAL A 284 3.34 6.40 -0.07
CA VAL A 284 2.50 6.31 -1.26
C VAL A 284 1.54 7.50 -1.30
N ASN A 285 1.79 8.43 -2.24
CA ASN A 285 0.89 9.54 -2.48
C ASN A 285 -0.26 9.12 -3.40
N VAL A 286 -1.48 9.06 -2.85
CA VAL A 286 -2.69 8.69 -3.59
C VAL A 286 -3.38 9.88 -4.27
N GLU A 287 -3.03 11.14 -3.93
CA GLU A 287 -3.70 12.33 -4.48
C GLU A 287 -3.71 12.34 -6.00
N LYS A 288 -2.58 12.01 -6.64
CA LYS A 288 -2.47 12.01 -8.10
C LYS A 288 -3.43 11.03 -8.77
N GLU A 289 -3.68 9.88 -8.15
CA GLU A 289 -4.62 8.90 -8.66
C GLU A 289 -6.05 9.42 -8.56
N PHE A 290 -6.41 10.04 -7.43
CA PHE A 290 -7.73 10.63 -7.22
C PHE A 290 -7.95 11.93 -7.98
N ASP A 291 -6.91 12.61 -8.44
CA ASP A 291 -7.01 13.84 -9.24
C ASP A 291 -7.11 13.56 -10.77
N LYS A 292 -7.01 12.29 -11.20
CA LYS A 292 -7.14 11.92 -12.62
C LYS A 292 -8.52 12.28 -13.18
N ASP A 293 -8.62 12.43 -14.49
CA ASP A 293 -9.86 12.54 -15.27
C ASP A 293 -10.85 13.60 -14.72
N GLY A 294 -10.31 14.68 -14.17
CA GLY A 294 -11.09 15.80 -13.63
C GLY A 294 -11.38 15.71 -12.13
N GLY A 295 -10.93 14.64 -11.47
CA GLY A 295 -11.02 14.45 -10.02
C GLY A 295 -12.15 13.51 -9.60
N HIS A 296 -11.87 12.79 -8.50
CA HIS A 296 -12.74 11.75 -7.95
C HIS A 296 -13.11 12.01 -6.48
N GLN A 297 -13.00 13.25 -6.05
CA GLN A 297 -13.34 13.68 -4.71
C GLN A 297 -14.86 13.55 -4.46
N ALA A 298 -15.27 13.56 -3.21
CA ALA A 298 -16.69 13.59 -2.86
C ALA A 298 -17.40 14.74 -3.60
N TYR A 299 -18.56 14.44 -4.17
CA TYR A 299 -19.40 15.33 -4.97
C TYR A 299 -18.96 15.57 -6.42
N SER A 300 -17.81 15.06 -6.87
CA SER A 300 -17.51 15.02 -8.31
C SER A 300 -18.48 14.08 -9.05
N ASP A 301 -18.54 14.21 -10.38
CA ASP A 301 -19.46 13.38 -11.21
C ASP A 301 -19.12 11.90 -11.13
N ASN A 302 -17.82 11.55 -11.02
CA ASN A 302 -17.33 10.18 -10.85
C ASN A 302 -16.58 10.06 -9.51
N ALA A 303 -17.31 10.22 -8.40
CA ALA A 303 -16.71 10.23 -7.06
C ALA A 303 -16.25 8.84 -6.60
N TRP A 304 -15.02 8.77 -6.12
CA TRP A 304 -14.45 7.61 -5.42
C TRP A 304 -14.44 7.78 -3.89
N ILE A 305 -14.97 8.91 -3.44
CA ILE A 305 -15.19 9.24 -2.03
C ILE A 305 -16.68 9.42 -1.82
N ASN A 306 -17.23 8.79 -0.78
CA ASN A 306 -18.63 8.92 -0.40
C ASN A 306 -18.97 10.37 -0.07
N LYS A 307 -20.15 10.80 -0.46
CA LYS A 307 -20.70 12.11 -0.04
C LYS A 307 -20.98 12.12 1.46
N ILE A 308 -21.24 13.29 2.01
CA ILE A 308 -21.77 13.39 3.38
C ILE A 308 -23.15 12.74 3.42
N ILE A 309 -23.30 11.75 4.28
CA ILE A 309 -24.52 10.97 4.49
C ILE A 309 -25.10 11.41 5.84
N LEU A 310 -26.22 12.12 5.81
CA LEU A 310 -26.88 12.62 7.02
C LEU A 310 -27.81 11.60 7.69
N THR A 311 -28.05 10.47 7.03
CA THR A 311 -28.86 9.38 7.58
C THR A 311 -27.94 8.28 8.10
N LYS A 312 -28.23 7.75 9.29
CA LYS A 312 -27.49 6.59 9.79
C LYS A 312 -27.74 5.37 8.91
N GLN A 313 -26.67 4.69 8.58
CA GLN A 313 -26.74 3.38 8.00
C GLN A 313 -27.02 2.33 9.10
N SER A 314 -27.47 1.15 8.73
CA SER A 314 -27.71 0.07 9.69
C SER A 314 -26.46 -0.38 10.42
N GLU A 315 -25.30 -0.16 9.80
CA GLU A 315 -23.97 -0.46 10.32
C GLU A 315 -23.49 0.55 11.36
N ASP A 316 -24.07 1.76 11.36
CA ASP A 316 -23.66 2.86 12.25
C ASP A 316 -24.23 2.70 13.69
N LEU A 317 -24.32 1.50 14.22
CA LEU A 317 -24.82 1.27 15.58
C LEU A 317 -23.97 1.95 16.66
N GLU A 318 -22.73 2.27 16.34
CA GLU A 318 -21.80 2.97 17.22
C GLU A 318 -22.07 4.48 17.29
N GLN A 319 -22.79 5.03 16.33
CA GLN A 319 -22.87 6.46 16.15
C GLN A 319 -24.12 7.07 16.75
N ASN A 320 -23.90 8.18 17.48
CA ASN A 320 -24.95 9.05 17.97
C ASN A 320 -24.92 10.43 17.29
N GLY A 321 -24.21 10.55 16.17
CA GLY A 321 -24.05 11.78 15.39
C GLY A 321 -25.14 11.97 14.32
N ILE A 322 -25.07 13.12 13.65
CA ILE A 322 -25.97 13.49 12.55
C ILE A 322 -25.51 12.84 11.24
N ALA A 323 -24.21 12.70 11.05
CA ALA A 323 -23.60 12.10 9.85
C ALA A 323 -23.22 10.64 10.10
N SER A 324 -23.36 9.82 9.06
CA SER A 324 -22.85 8.45 9.04
C SER A 324 -21.32 8.44 9.04
N ALA A 325 -20.72 7.43 9.66
CA ALA A 325 -19.28 7.16 9.58
C ALA A 325 -18.80 6.95 8.14
N TYR A 326 -19.66 6.53 7.24
CA TYR A 326 -19.33 6.33 5.83
C TYR A 326 -19.06 7.64 5.07
N SER A 327 -19.45 8.78 5.65
CA SER A 327 -19.24 10.10 5.03
C SER A 327 -17.78 10.40 4.81
N ILE A 328 -17.45 10.87 3.60
CA ILE A 328 -16.10 11.31 3.22
C ILE A 328 -15.03 10.20 3.36
N HIS A 329 -15.42 8.95 3.26
CA HIS A 329 -14.52 7.82 3.14
C HIS A 329 -14.50 7.27 1.72
N PRO A 330 -13.41 6.60 1.29
CA PRO A 330 -13.37 5.95 -0.01
C PRO A 330 -14.53 4.96 -0.18
N ASN A 331 -15.14 4.95 -1.36
CA ASN A 331 -16.03 3.88 -1.80
C ASN A 331 -15.23 2.72 -2.43
N GLU A 332 -15.90 1.76 -3.05
CA GLU A 332 -15.23 0.60 -3.66
C GLU A 332 -14.22 1.02 -4.75
N GLU A 333 -14.52 2.02 -5.55
CA GLU A 333 -13.59 2.54 -6.56
C GLU A 333 -12.40 3.26 -5.92
N GLY A 334 -12.63 4.01 -4.85
CA GLY A 334 -11.57 4.62 -4.05
C GLY A 334 -10.65 3.57 -3.41
N ALA A 335 -11.19 2.49 -2.88
CA ALA A 335 -10.38 1.38 -2.36
C ALA A 335 -9.53 0.73 -3.47
N LYS A 336 -10.09 0.52 -4.67
CA LYS A 336 -9.31 0.03 -5.83
C LYS A 336 -8.21 1.02 -6.24
N ALA A 337 -8.47 2.32 -6.17
CA ALA A 337 -7.48 3.35 -6.47
C ALA A 337 -6.30 3.31 -5.48
N TYR A 338 -6.59 3.22 -4.19
CA TYR A 338 -5.56 2.99 -3.16
C TYR A 338 -4.73 1.73 -3.46
N ALA A 339 -5.41 0.60 -3.72
CA ALA A 339 -4.73 -0.66 -4.01
C ALA A 339 -3.81 -0.55 -5.23
N ARG A 340 -4.23 0.13 -6.30
CA ARG A 340 -3.36 0.37 -7.48
C ARG A 340 -2.09 1.12 -7.11
N CYS A 341 -2.20 2.18 -6.29
CA CYS A 341 -1.04 2.97 -5.86
C CYS A 341 -0.09 2.14 -5.00
N VAL A 342 -0.61 1.39 -4.03
CA VAL A 342 0.20 0.58 -3.12
C VAL A 342 0.83 -0.62 -3.85
N ASN A 343 0.09 -1.28 -4.74
CA ASN A 343 0.63 -2.37 -5.58
C ASN A 343 1.77 -1.88 -6.49
N ALA A 344 1.71 -0.63 -6.97
CA ALA A 344 2.82 -0.05 -7.75
C ALA A 344 4.08 0.10 -6.88
N MET A 345 3.95 0.53 -5.62
CA MET A 345 5.06 0.63 -4.68
C MET A 345 5.63 -0.75 -4.34
N ILE A 346 4.78 -1.75 -4.08
CA ILE A 346 5.22 -3.12 -3.81
C ILE A 346 6.05 -3.65 -4.99
N LYS A 347 5.57 -3.48 -6.22
CA LYS A 347 6.30 -3.88 -7.43
C LYS A 347 7.65 -3.16 -7.56
N GLU A 348 7.74 -1.89 -7.19
CA GLU A 348 8.99 -1.13 -7.18
C GLU A 348 9.97 -1.71 -6.15
N ILE A 349 9.50 -2.02 -4.94
CA ILE A 349 10.31 -2.62 -3.88
C ILE A 349 10.88 -3.97 -4.36
N GLU A 350 10.05 -4.86 -4.91
CA GLU A 350 10.48 -6.18 -5.39
C GLU A 350 11.45 -6.09 -6.57
N ASN A 351 11.21 -5.17 -7.51
CA ASN A 351 12.14 -4.92 -8.60
C ASN A 351 13.51 -4.45 -8.11
N ASN A 352 13.55 -3.63 -7.07
CA ASN A 352 14.80 -3.14 -6.49
C ASN A 352 15.54 -4.26 -5.74
N LYS A 353 14.84 -5.12 -5.01
CA LYS A 353 15.42 -6.34 -4.40
C LYS A 353 16.07 -7.24 -5.45
N SER A 354 15.33 -7.54 -6.53
CA SER A 354 15.82 -8.38 -7.63
C SER A 354 17.06 -7.80 -8.33
N ARG A 355 17.09 -6.48 -8.55
CA ARG A 355 18.25 -5.79 -9.12
C ARG A 355 19.46 -5.87 -8.19
N SER A 356 19.26 -5.66 -6.89
CA SER A 356 20.33 -5.73 -5.89
C SER A 356 20.91 -7.14 -5.81
N ALA A 357 20.08 -8.16 -5.78
CA ALA A 357 20.52 -9.56 -5.81
C ALA A 357 21.32 -9.89 -7.09
N ALA A 358 20.85 -9.44 -8.26
CA ALA A 358 21.55 -9.65 -9.52
C ALA A 358 22.93 -8.92 -9.58
N MET A 359 23.04 -7.75 -8.93
CA MET A 359 24.31 -7.04 -8.81
C MET A 359 25.30 -7.75 -7.89
N MET A 360 24.83 -8.28 -6.75
CA MET A 360 25.66 -9.06 -5.82
C MET A 360 26.22 -10.30 -6.50
N LEU A 361 25.37 -11.07 -7.19
CA LEU A 361 25.83 -12.25 -7.95
C LEU A 361 26.87 -11.93 -9.02
N LYS A 362 26.73 -10.80 -9.71
CA LYS A 362 27.74 -10.34 -10.68
C LYS A 362 29.06 -9.96 -10.01
N SER A 363 29.05 -9.34 -8.85
CA SER A 363 30.27 -8.99 -8.11
C SER A 363 31.01 -10.22 -7.61
N GLU A 364 30.28 -11.23 -7.12
CA GLU A 364 30.85 -12.50 -6.70
C GLU A 364 31.53 -13.25 -7.86
N VAL A 365 30.87 -13.31 -9.04
CA VAL A 365 31.44 -13.94 -10.24
C VAL A 365 32.70 -13.22 -10.73
N VAL A 366 32.75 -11.89 -10.64
CA VAL A 366 33.94 -11.12 -11.01
C VAL A 366 35.08 -11.40 -10.03
N GLN A 367 34.82 -11.44 -8.75
CA GLN A 367 35.79 -11.70 -7.71
C GLN A 367 36.39 -13.11 -7.81
N GLU A 368 35.53 -14.14 -8.06
CA GLU A 368 36.02 -15.50 -8.35
C GLU A 368 36.89 -15.58 -9.62
N SER A 369 36.59 -14.77 -10.65
CA SER A 369 37.41 -14.72 -11.87
C SER A 369 38.75 -14.07 -11.65
N ASP A 370 38.82 -13.04 -10.80
CA ASP A 370 40.07 -12.35 -10.47
C ASP A 370 40.98 -13.23 -9.56
N ASP A 371 40.42 -13.92 -8.57
CA ASP A 371 41.14 -14.86 -7.71
C ASP A 371 41.73 -16.05 -8.52
N LEU A 372 40.97 -16.54 -9.53
CA LEU A 372 41.46 -17.60 -10.44
C LEU A 372 42.58 -17.10 -11.36
N GLN A 373 42.70 -15.79 -11.61
CA GLN A 373 43.69 -15.20 -12.45
C GLN A 373 45.00 -14.91 -11.66
N GLU A 374 44.91 -14.56 -10.37
CA GLU A 374 46.07 -14.44 -9.49
C GLU A 374 46.75 -15.78 -9.22
N ASP A 375 45.98 -16.86 -9.01
CA ASP A 375 46.54 -18.22 -8.85
C ASP A 375 47.25 -18.74 -10.13
N ALA A 376 46.83 -18.26 -11.30
CA ALA A 376 47.46 -18.65 -12.59
C ALA A 376 48.81 -17.92 -12.85
N ILE A 377 49.09 -16.80 -12.19
CA ILE A 377 50.29 -16.00 -12.37
C ILE A 377 51.44 -16.48 -11.45
N ALA A 378 51.16 -17.28 -10.42
CA ALA A 378 52.14 -17.75 -9.44
C ALA A 378 53.00 -18.93 -9.89
N ILE A 379 52.87 -19.42 -11.14
CA ILE A 379 53.72 -20.49 -11.71
C ILE A 379 54.80 -19.80 -12.57
N ALA A 380 56.00 -19.61 -11.98
CA ALA A 380 57.17 -19.05 -12.63
C ALA A 380 57.61 -19.88 -13.87
N PRO A 381 58.09 -19.22 -14.93
CA PRO A 381 58.56 -19.90 -16.12
C PRO A 381 60.03 -20.34 -15.94
N ASP A 382 60.28 -21.64 -16.05
CA ASP A 382 61.62 -22.15 -16.37
C ASP A 382 61.98 -21.84 -17.84
N GLU A 383 63.19 -21.40 -18.01
CA GLU A 383 63.85 -20.88 -19.21
C GLU A 383 63.67 -21.83 -20.44
N ILE A 384 63.27 -21.26 -21.56
CA ILE A 384 63.45 -21.88 -22.91
C ILE A 384 64.13 -20.84 -23.80
N SER A 385 65.36 -21.16 -24.19
CA SER A 385 66.21 -20.46 -25.15
C SER A 385 65.57 -20.36 -26.53
N VAL A 386 65.70 -19.20 -27.13
CA VAL A 386 65.27 -18.84 -28.48
C VAL A 386 66.24 -19.40 -29.51
N ASP A 387 65.74 -19.99 -30.58
CA ASP A 387 66.41 -20.03 -31.89
C ASP A 387 65.49 -19.46 -32.97
N ASP A 388 66.13 -18.62 -33.79
CA ASP A 388 65.60 -17.74 -34.81
C ASP A 388 64.93 -18.42 -36.04
N ASN A 389 64.19 -17.56 -36.76
CA ASN A 389 63.77 -17.61 -38.15
C ASN A 389 62.43 -18.25 -38.48
N ASN A 390 61.42 -17.44 -38.64
CA ASN A 390 60.80 -17.22 -39.94
C ASN A 390 59.77 -16.06 -39.90
N ALA A 391 60.03 -15.09 -40.74
CA ALA A 391 59.10 -14.01 -41.07
C ALA A 391 58.08 -14.50 -42.09
N ILE A 392 56.80 -14.27 -41.81
CA ILE A 392 55.76 -14.18 -42.85
C ILE A 392 54.85 -13.03 -42.51
N THR A 393 54.84 -12.05 -43.38
CA THR A 393 53.95 -10.91 -43.54
C THR A 393 52.59 -11.38 -43.99
N ALA A 394 51.53 -10.81 -43.41
CA ALA A 394 50.28 -10.69 -44.12
C ALA A 394 49.45 -9.50 -43.58
N GLU A 395 49.05 -8.77 -44.48
CA GLU A 395 48.45 -7.48 -44.61
C GLU A 395 47.13 -7.29 -43.87
N ALA A 396 46.88 -6.00 -43.55
CA ALA A 396 45.60 -5.45 -43.13
C ALA A 396 44.67 -5.30 -44.33
N ASP A 397 43.41 -5.47 -44.10
CA ASP A 397 42.39 -4.82 -44.91
C ASP A 397 41.23 -4.31 -44.02
N ASP A 398 40.82 -3.11 -44.41
CA ASP A 398 39.93 -2.15 -43.81
C ASP A 398 38.43 -2.49 -44.03
N GLU A 399 37.65 -1.82 -43.17
CA GLU A 399 36.29 -1.26 -43.40
C GLU A 399 35.13 -2.21 -43.69
N VAL A 400 34.06 -2.01 -42.94
CA VAL A 400 32.82 -1.33 -43.39
C VAL A 400 31.91 -1.00 -42.21
N ILE A 401 31.63 0.30 -42.04
CA ILE A 401 30.54 0.89 -41.26
C ILE A 401 29.25 0.75 -42.09
N VAL A 402 28.16 0.26 -41.48
CA VAL A 402 26.80 0.53 -41.97
C VAL A 402 25.87 0.86 -40.83
N SER A 403 25.53 2.12 -40.77
CA SER A 403 24.42 2.68 -40.05
C SER A 403 23.12 2.41 -40.83
N THR A 404 22.06 1.96 -40.16
CA THR A 404 20.71 2.15 -40.67
C THR A 404 19.78 2.58 -39.54
N GLU A 405 19.44 3.87 -39.58
CA GLU A 405 18.21 4.46 -39.04
C GLU A 405 17.02 3.91 -39.79
N THR A 406 15.94 3.61 -39.10
CA THR A 406 14.60 3.58 -39.67
C THR A 406 13.61 4.17 -38.66
N GLU A 407 13.05 5.31 -39.07
CA GLU A 407 11.92 6.02 -38.49
C GLU A 407 10.58 5.29 -38.74
N PRO A 408 9.49 5.72 -38.06
CA PRO A 408 8.28 4.91 -37.85
C PRO A 408 7.26 5.05 -38.98
N ALA A 409 6.50 4.00 -39.21
CA ALA A 409 5.36 4.00 -40.12
C ALA A 409 4.06 4.26 -39.38
N ASP A 410 3.41 5.31 -39.81
CA ASP A 410 2.03 5.74 -39.59
C ASP A 410 1.05 4.75 -40.25
N ILE A 411 0.03 4.28 -39.50
CA ILE A 411 -1.14 3.64 -40.09
C ILE A 411 -2.41 4.21 -39.46
N THR A 412 -3.07 5.00 -40.22
CA THR A 412 -4.43 5.51 -40.06
C THR A 412 -5.49 4.46 -40.43
N GLU A 413 -6.59 4.53 -39.67
CA GLU A 413 -8.00 4.25 -40.01
C GLU A 413 -8.43 2.84 -40.47
N ASN A 414 -9.37 2.25 -39.72
CA ASN A 414 -10.71 2.04 -40.33
C ASN A 414 -11.78 1.83 -39.23
N ILE A 415 -12.81 2.68 -39.36
CA ILE A 415 -14.10 2.63 -38.68
C ILE A 415 -14.94 1.53 -39.34
N SER A 416 -15.59 0.68 -38.55
CA SER A 416 -16.85 0.06 -38.95
C SER A 416 -17.82 0.04 -37.78
N THR A 417 -18.85 0.81 -37.94
CA THR A 417 -20.13 0.75 -37.27
C THR A 417 -20.84 -0.54 -37.70
N ASP A 418 -21.44 -1.25 -36.74
CA ASP A 418 -22.78 -1.81 -36.92
C ASP A 418 -23.26 -2.52 -35.62
N ASP A 419 -24.48 -2.08 -35.26
CA ASP A 419 -25.67 -2.74 -34.75
C ASP A 419 -25.77 -3.20 -33.28
N GLU A 420 -26.60 -2.43 -32.61
CA GLU A 420 -27.78 -2.71 -31.80
C GLU A 420 -28.01 -4.20 -31.40
N ASP A 421 -28.03 -4.48 -30.11
CA ASP A 421 -29.09 -5.28 -29.52
C ASP A 421 -29.36 -4.85 -28.07
N ALA A 422 -30.55 -4.29 -27.87
CA ALA A 422 -31.09 -3.90 -26.59
C ALA A 422 -31.79 -5.13 -25.97
N THR A 423 -31.32 -5.56 -24.83
CA THR A 423 -32.11 -6.43 -23.94
C THR A 423 -32.47 -5.68 -22.67
N GLU A 424 -33.79 -5.42 -22.56
CA GLU A 424 -34.49 -5.01 -21.35
C GLU A 424 -34.06 -5.84 -20.15
N ILE A 425 -33.70 -5.15 -19.05
CA ILE A 425 -33.61 -5.78 -17.73
C ILE A 425 -34.70 -5.17 -16.86
N ASP A 426 -35.58 -6.07 -16.40
CA ASP A 426 -36.71 -5.87 -15.49
C ASP A 426 -36.34 -4.96 -14.31
N GLU A 427 -37.17 -3.95 -14.10
CA GLU A 427 -37.23 -3.14 -12.88
C GLU A 427 -37.78 -4.02 -11.73
N ALA A 428 -36.95 -4.32 -10.73
CA ALA A 428 -37.37 -4.86 -9.46
C ALA A 428 -37.95 -3.75 -8.57
N GLU A 429 -39.20 -3.84 -8.23
CA GLU A 429 -39.92 -2.94 -7.33
C GLU A 429 -39.27 -2.87 -5.92
N PRO A 430 -39.30 -1.70 -5.25
CA PRO A 430 -38.77 -1.57 -3.90
C PRO A 430 -39.69 -2.20 -2.87
N VAL A 431 -39.16 -3.13 -2.09
CA VAL A 431 -39.87 -3.71 -0.94
C VAL A 431 -39.94 -2.68 0.19
N THR A 432 -41.12 -2.13 0.43
CA THR A 432 -41.38 -1.24 1.56
C THR A 432 -41.62 -2.09 2.82
N CYS A 433 -40.70 -2.12 3.74
CA CYS A 433 -40.93 -2.64 5.09
C CYS A 433 -41.59 -1.58 5.96
N ILE A 434 -42.84 -1.78 6.26
CA ILE A 434 -43.60 -1.03 7.29
C ILE A 434 -43.18 -1.63 8.64
N VAL A 435 -42.61 -0.80 9.52
CA VAL A 435 -42.37 -1.16 10.92
C VAL A 435 -43.43 -0.46 11.76
N ASN A 436 -44.30 -1.26 12.36
CA ASN A 436 -45.25 -0.83 13.41
C ASN A 436 -44.49 -0.56 14.73
#